data_f58c619c3f20cd30d012d6c76547153c
#
_entry.id   f58c619c3f20cd30d012d6c76547153c
#
_cell.length_a   1.000
_cell.length_b   1.000
_cell.length_c   1.000
_cell.angle_alpha   90.00
_cell.angle_beta   90.00
_cell.angle_gamma   90.00
#
_symmetry.space_group_name_H-M   'P 1'
#
loop_
_entity.id
_entity.type
_entity.pdbx_description
1 polymer ?
#
loop_
_entity_poly.entity_id
_entity_poly.type
_entity_poly.pdbx_seq_one_letter_code
_entity_poly.pdbx_strand_id
1 'polypeptide(L)'
;MSEVTFYRCNKCGNLVAVVNKGACTPQCCGQPMEKLVPGSTDAATEKHVPVAVREGADVKVTVGSVEHPMLEEHSIQWIALAQGDRVEIHHLHPGEKPETVFASVAEGPATVYEYCNLHGLWKCEL
;
A
#
# COMPACT_ATOMS: atom_id res chain seq x y z
N MET A 1 -3.20 10.16 -13.50
CA MET A 1 -2.68 9.06 -12.71
C MET A 1 -2.69 9.42 -11.23
N SER A 2 -3.25 8.55 -10.39
CA SER A 2 -3.42 8.87 -8.98
C SER A 2 -2.31 8.24 -8.17
N GLU A 3 -1.57 9.07 -7.44
CA GLU A 3 -0.48 8.61 -6.59
C GLU A 3 -0.60 9.18 -5.19
N VAL A 4 -0.17 8.40 -4.21
CA VAL A 4 -0.08 8.80 -2.82
C VAL A 4 1.37 8.70 -2.40
N THR A 5 1.85 9.71 -1.68
CA THR A 5 3.18 9.69 -1.10
C THR A 5 3.08 9.20 0.35
N PHE A 6 3.88 8.20 0.68
CA PHE A 6 3.96 7.67 2.03
C PHE A 6 5.35 7.94 2.60
N TYR A 7 5.38 8.27 3.89
CA TYR A 7 6.63 8.45 4.64
C TYR A 7 6.63 7.57 5.87
N ARG A 8 7.80 7.11 6.27
CA ARG A 8 7.97 6.27 7.46
C ARG A 8 9.08 6.82 8.34
N CYS A 9 8.85 6.84 9.65
CA CYS A 9 9.90 7.09 10.62
C CYS A 9 10.66 5.79 10.89
N ASN A 10 11.95 5.77 10.60
CA ASN A 10 12.76 4.58 10.80
C ASN A 10 13.13 4.34 12.26
N LYS A 11 12.77 5.26 13.16
CA LYS A 11 12.98 5.07 14.60
C LYS A 11 11.78 4.50 15.31
N CYS A 12 10.60 5.11 15.14
CA CYS A 12 9.42 4.69 15.89
C CYS A 12 8.40 3.91 15.05
N GLY A 13 8.56 3.87 13.72
CA GLY A 13 7.66 3.14 12.85
C GLY A 13 6.41 3.87 12.41
N ASN A 14 6.24 5.15 12.76
CA ASN A 14 5.12 5.93 12.24
C ASN A 14 5.16 5.92 10.71
N LEU A 15 4.04 5.56 10.09
CA LEU A 15 3.88 5.58 8.65
C LEU A 15 2.70 6.49 8.33
N VAL A 16 2.92 7.49 7.48
CA VAL A 16 1.91 8.51 7.18
C VAL A 16 1.70 8.62 5.68
N ALA A 17 0.47 8.95 5.29
CA ALA A 17 0.15 9.32 3.92
C ALA A 17 0.01 10.83 3.84
N VAL A 18 0.55 11.42 2.79
CA VAL A 18 0.47 12.86 2.58
C VAL A 18 -0.89 13.21 2.00
N VAL A 19 -1.67 13.98 2.76
CA VAL A 19 -2.99 14.45 2.31
C VAL A 19 -2.83 15.68 1.43
N ASN A 20 -2.04 16.64 1.91
CA ASN A 20 -1.71 17.85 1.14
C ASN A 20 -0.20 18.01 1.14
N LYS A 21 0.38 18.06 -0.04
CA LYS A 21 1.82 18.18 -0.18
C LYS A 21 2.29 19.59 0.20
N GLY A 22 3.15 19.68 1.21
CA GLY A 22 3.80 20.92 1.61
C GLY A 22 5.20 21.04 1.01
N ALA A 23 5.93 22.05 1.46
CA ALA A 23 7.25 22.37 0.94
C ALA A 23 8.36 21.53 1.61
N CYS A 24 8.09 20.94 2.77
CA CYS A 24 9.13 20.29 3.58
C CYS A 24 8.84 18.81 3.76
N THR A 25 9.91 18.02 3.93
CA THR A 25 9.79 16.61 4.32
C THR A 25 9.29 16.53 5.77
N PRO A 26 8.30 15.67 6.06
CA PRO A 26 7.87 15.45 7.44
C PRO A 26 9.03 14.93 8.29
N GLN A 27 9.03 15.33 9.56
CA GLN A 27 10.03 14.88 10.52
C GLN A 27 9.37 14.14 11.67
N CYS A 28 10.08 13.16 12.21
CA CYS A 28 9.63 12.38 13.34
C CYS A 28 10.85 11.89 14.11
N CYS A 29 10.77 11.90 15.44
CA CYS A 29 11.89 11.45 16.29
C CYS A 29 13.20 12.21 15.99
N GLY A 30 13.09 13.51 15.68
CA GLY A 30 14.25 14.35 15.47
C GLY A 30 14.98 14.15 14.15
N GLN A 31 14.39 13.46 13.19
CA GLN A 31 15.00 13.22 11.88
C GLN A 31 13.95 13.23 10.77
N PRO A 32 14.38 13.51 9.52
CA PRO A 32 13.47 13.42 8.39
C PRO A 32 12.92 12.01 8.23
N MET A 33 11.62 11.91 7.91
CA MET A 33 11.02 10.62 7.57
C MET A 33 11.48 10.16 6.19
N GLU A 34 11.51 8.87 5.98
CA GLU A 34 11.90 8.29 4.71
C GLU A 34 10.69 8.25 3.77
N LYS A 35 10.86 8.83 2.57
CA LYS A 35 9.87 8.67 1.50
C LYS A 35 9.93 7.24 0.98
N LEU A 36 8.83 6.52 1.06
CA LEU A 36 8.78 5.14 0.57
C LEU A 36 8.63 5.13 -0.94
N VAL A 37 9.45 4.32 -1.61
CA VAL A 37 9.41 4.15 -3.06
C VAL A 37 8.88 2.75 -3.35
N PRO A 38 7.72 2.61 -4.02
CA PRO A 38 7.17 1.29 -4.30
C PRO A 38 8.13 0.41 -5.08
N GLY A 39 8.27 -0.85 -4.63
CA GLY A 39 9.10 -1.83 -5.32
C GLY A 39 10.59 -1.61 -5.20
N SER A 40 11.05 -0.79 -4.25
CA SER A 40 12.48 -0.51 -4.09
C SER A 40 13.21 -1.49 -3.17
N THR A 41 12.47 -2.35 -2.48
CA THR A 41 13.03 -3.36 -1.59
C THR A 41 13.27 -4.66 -2.36
N ASP A 42 14.42 -5.29 -2.14
CA ASP A 42 14.74 -6.58 -2.77
C ASP A 42 13.94 -7.70 -2.09
N ALA A 43 12.95 -8.21 -2.78
CA ALA A 43 12.06 -9.26 -2.28
C ALA A 43 11.32 -9.91 -3.46
N ALA A 44 10.62 -11.01 -3.18
CA ALA A 44 9.90 -11.77 -4.21
C ALA A 44 8.75 -10.95 -4.80
N THR A 45 8.88 -10.58 -6.06
CA THR A 45 7.90 -9.77 -6.80
C THR A 45 6.53 -10.46 -6.83
N GLU A 46 6.49 -11.77 -7.10
CA GLU A 46 5.25 -12.54 -7.20
C GLU A 46 4.46 -12.62 -5.89
N LYS A 47 5.12 -12.33 -4.76
CA LYS A 47 4.45 -12.31 -3.45
C LYS A 47 4.10 -10.90 -2.98
N HIS A 48 4.64 -9.87 -3.60
CA HIS A 48 4.52 -8.49 -3.11
C HIS A 48 3.74 -7.57 -4.04
N VAL A 49 3.87 -7.71 -5.35
CA VAL A 49 3.11 -6.85 -6.26
C VAL A 49 1.63 -7.22 -6.16
N PRO A 50 0.77 -6.26 -5.79
CA PRO A 50 -0.65 -6.56 -5.67
C PRO A 50 -1.25 -6.90 -7.04
N VAL A 51 -2.23 -7.79 -7.03
CA VAL A 51 -3.02 -8.16 -8.21
C VAL A 51 -4.40 -7.58 -8.02
N ALA A 52 -4.77 -6.64 -8.90
CA ALA A 52 -6.06 -5.95 -8.82
C ALA A 52 -6.91 -6.33 -10.03
N VAL A 53 -8.14 -6.73 -9.78
CA VAL A 53 -9.08 -7.16 -10.82
C VAL A 53 -10.40 -6.43 -10.63
N ARG A 54 -10.93 -5.86 -11.72
CA ARG A 54 -12.26 -5.27 -11.68
C ARG A 54 -13.32 -6.36 -11.74
N GLU A 55 -14.26 -6.28 -10.80
CA GLU A 55 -15.41 -7.17 -10.74
C GLU A 55 -16.67 -6.29 -10.69
N GLY A 56 -17.24 -5.99 -11.86
CA GLY A 56 -18.32 -5.01 -11.96
C GLY A 56 -17.83 -3.62 -11.55
N ALA A 57 -18.49 -3.00 -10.59
CA ALA A 57 -18.09 -1.70 -10.07
C ALA A 57 -17.04 -1.78 -8.97
N ASP A 58 -16.68 -2.99 -8.53
CA ASP A 58 -15.74 -3.19 -7.44
C ASP A 58 -14.35 -3.57 -7.97
N VAL A 59 -13.33 -3.43 -7.12
CA VAL A 59 -11.97 -3.88 -7.41
C VAL A 59 -11.56 -4.85 -6.33
N LYS A 60 -11.26 -6.07 -6.73
CA LYS A 60 -10.72 -7.09 -5.82
C LYS A 60 -9.19 -7.08 -5.91
N VAL A 61 -8.53 -7.04 -4.76
CA VAL A 61 -7.08 -7.02 -4.67
C VAL A 61 -6.61 -8.20 -3.84
N THR A 62 -5.61 -8.92 -4.38
CA THR A 62 -4.88 -9.95 -3.64
C THR A 62 -3.39 -9.64 -3.67
N VAL A 63 -2.67 -9.99 -2.62
CA VAL A 63 -1.21 -9.82 -2.55
C VAL A 63 -0.56 -11.19 -2.42
N GLY A 64 0.08 -11.69 -3.40
CA GLY A 64 0.30 -11.24 -4.78
C GLY A 64 -0.23 -12.31 -5.71
N SER A 65 0.38 -12.56 -6.88
CA SER A 65 0.02 -13.69 -7.74
C SER A 65 0.31 -15.04 -7.04
N VAL A 66 1.31 -15.04 -6.15
CA VAL A 66 1.55 -16.11 -5.17
C VAL A 66 1.23 -15.51 -3.81
N GLU A 67 0.38 -16.16 -3.03
CA GLU A 67 -0.13 -15.61 -1.78
C GLU A 67 0.99 -15.25 -0.80
N HIS A 68 0.96 -13.99 -0.33
CA HIS A 68 1.92 -13.50 0.67
C HIS A 68 1.59 -14.09 2.04
N PRO A 69 2.61 -14.43 2.85
CA PRO A 69 2.35 -14.89 4.21
C PRO A 69 1.64 -13.82 5.07
N MET A 70 0.83 -14.28 6.01
CA MET A 70 0.11 -13.41 6.94
C MET A 70 0.36 -13.90 8.37
N LEU A 71 1.63 -13.83 8.78
CA LEU A 71 2.10 -14.22 10.11
C LEU A 71 2.29 -12.96 10.96
N GLU A 72 2.35 -13.13 12.28
CA GLU A 72 2.56 -11.99 13.18
C GLU A 72 3.84 -11.23 12.88
N GLU A 73 4.91 -11.96 12.57
CA GLU A 73 6.22 -11.38 12.28
C GLU A 73 6.41 -10.95 10.82
N HIS A 74 5.52 -11.38 9.92
CA HIS A 74 5.63 -11.11 8.49
C HIS A 74 4.25 -11.11 7.84
N SER A 75 3.73 -9.93 7.55
CA SER A 75 2.38 -9.80 7.01
C SER A 75 2.21 -8.53 6.18
N ILE A 76 1.19 -8.55 5.33
CA ILE A 76 0.68 -7.35 4.67
C ILE A 76 -0.17 -6.61 5.68
N GLN A 77 0.22 -5.38 6.01
CA GLN A 77 -0.44 -4.60 7.06
C GLN A 77 -1.64 -3.82 6.55
N TRP A 78 -1.62 -3.41 5.27
CA TRP A 78 -2.74 -2.72 4.66
C TRP A 78 -2.63 -2.74 3.14
N ILE A 79 -3.79 -2.53 2.50
CA ILE A 79 -3.92 -2.34 1.06
C ILE A 79 -4.65 -1.03 0.83
N ALA A 80 -4.18 -0.21 -0.10
CA ALA A 80 -4.75 1.09 -0.38
C ALA A 80 -5.10 1.24 -1.86
N LEU A 81 -6.15 2.01 -2.14
CA LEU A 81 -6.53 2.36 -3.50
C LEU A 81 -6.55 3.88 -3.62
N ALA A 82 -5.93 4.39 -4.67
CA ALA A 82 -5.92 5.81 -4.99
C ALA A 82 -6.49 6.02 -6.39
N GLN A 83 -7.50 6.88 -6.49
CA GLN A 83 -8.10 7.24 -7.77
C GLN A 83 -8.68 8.65 -7.64
N GLY A 84 -8.16 9.60 -8.43
CA GLY A 84 -8.59 10.99 -8.31
C GLY A 84 -8.33 11.52 -6.90
N ASP A 85 -9.37 12.04 -6.27
CA ASP A 85 -9.31 12.54 -4.90
C ASP A 85 -9.58 11.45 -3.86
N ARG A 86 -9.89 10.24 -4.31
CA ARG A 86 -10.20 9.12 -3.41
C ARG A 86 -8.93 8.39 -2.99
N VAL A 87 -8.74 8.29 -1.69
CA VAL A 87 -7.73 7.42 -1.08
C VAL A 87 -8.42 6.61 -0.01
N GLU A 88 -8.37 5.29 -0.15
CA GLU A 88 -9.02 4.38 0.79
C GLU A 88 -8.02 3.34 1.24
N ILE A 89 -7.94 3.11 2.55
CA ILE A 89 -6.96 2.19 3.14
C ILE A 89 -7.72 1.14 3.94
N HIS A 90 -7.45 -0.13 3.62
CA HIS A 90 -8.00 -1.27 4.37
C HIS A 90 -6.87 -1.94 5.14
N HIS A 91 -6.97 -1.93 6.47
CA HIS A 91 -5.99 -2.61 7.31
C HIS A 91 -6.26 -4.10 7.35
N LEU A 92 -5.20 -4.88 7.34
CA LEU A 92 -5.25 -6.34 7.45
C LEU A 92 -4.52 -6.78 8.72
N HIS A 93 -4.86 -7.97 9.20
CA HIS A 93 -4.27 -8.51 10.42
C HIS A 93 -3.70 -9.91 10.15
N PRO A 94 -2.67 -10.34 10.90
CA PRO A 94 -2.16 -11.71 10.78
C PRO A 94 -3.28 -12.73 10.93
N GLY A 95 -3.22 -13.79 10.13
CA GLY A 95 -4.24 -14.83 10.10
C GLY A 95 -5.36 -14.59 9.09
N GLU A 96 -5.52 -13.35 8.61
CA GLU A 96 -6.43 -13.05 7.53
C GLU A 96 -5.78 -13.33 6.17
N LYS A 97 -6.58 -13.50 5.13
CA LYS A 97 -6.03 -13.59 3.77
C LYS A 97 -5.53 -12.22 3.32
N PRO A 98 -4.44 -12.16 2.54
CA PRO A 98 -3.92 -10.88 2.04
C PRO A 98 -4.74 -10.38 0.84
N GLU A 99 -6.00 -10.08 1.10
CA GLU A 99 -6.93 -9.65 0.07
C GLU A 99 -7.97 -8.68 0.63
N THR A 100 -8.53 -7.85 -0.24
CA THR A 100 -9.62 -6.96 0.10
C THR A 100 -10.41 -6.59 -1.15
N VAL A 101 -11.56 -5.95 -0.95
CA VAL A 101 -12.40 -5.44 -2.03
C VAL A 101 -12.66 -3.96 -1.78
N PHE A 102 -12.41 -3.15 -2.80
CA PHE A 102 -12.80 -1.74 -2.81
C PHE A 102 -14.10 -1.60 -3.59
N ALA A 103 -15.13 -1.10 -2.93
CA ALA A 103 -16.44 -0.98 -3.54
C ALA A 103 -16.58 0.29 -4.38
N SER A 104 -17.39 0.21 -5.42
CA SER A 104 -17.81 1.38 -6.21
C SER A 104 -16.63 2.21 -6.71
N VAL A 105 -15.69 1.56 -7.36
CA VAL A 105 -14.53 2.22 -7.96
C VAL A 105 -14.91 2.73 -9.35
N ALA A 106 -14.69 4.02 -9.61
CA ALA A 106 -15.01 4.63 -10.88
C ALA A 106 -14.19 4.02 -12.01
N GLU A 107 -14.72 4.10 -13.23
CA GLU A 107 -13.96 3.71 -14.43
C GLU A 107 -12.72 4.60 -14.57
N GLY A 108 -11.71 4.06 -15.24
CA GLY A 108 -10.47 4.76 -15.46
C GLY A 108 -9.33 4.25 -14.59
N PRO A 109 -8.15 4.84 -14.74
CA PRO A 109 -6.97 4.35 -14.03
C PRO A 109 -7.06 4.57 -12.53
N ALA A 110 -6.46 3.63 -11.78
CA ALA A 110 -6.32 3.70 -10.33
C ALA A 110 -4.99 3.07 -9.96
N THR A 111 -4.46 3.43 -8.80
CA THR A 111 -3.23 2.83 -8.28
C THR A 111 -3.57 2.08 -7.01
N VAL A 112 -3.07 0.84 -6.90
CA VAL A 112 -3.26 0.02 -5.72
C VAL A 112 -1.91 -0.20 -5.05
N TYR A 113 -1.85 0.08 -3.75
CA TYR A 113 -0.65 -0.08 -2.93
C TYR A 113 -0.86 -1.19 -1.90
N GLU A 114 0.23 -1.81 -1.48
CA GLU A 114 0.25 -2.64 -0.29
C GLU A 114 1.52 -2.36 0.51
N TYR A 115 1.49 -2.63 1.81
CA TYR A 115 2.64 -2.46 2.68
C TYR A 115 2.91 -3.73 3.47
N CYS A 116 4.11 -4.30 3.24
CA CYS A 116 4.63 -5.44 3.99
C CYS A 116 5.57 -4.92 5.08
N ASN A 117 5.40 -5.39 6.31
CA ASN A 117 6.20 -4.91 7.44
C ASN A 117 7.70 -5.16 7.28
N LEU A 118 8.09 -6.19 6.53
CA LEU A 118 9.51 -6.52 6.30
C LEU A 118 10.04 -5.99 4.97
N HIS A 119 9.19 -5.93 3.93
CA HIS A 119 9.66 -5.66 2.57
C HIS A 119 9.10 -4.37 1.96
N GLY A 120 8.40 -3.55 2.75
CA GLY A 120 8.03 -2.20 2.37
C GLY A 120 6.83 -2.08 1.46
N LEU A 121 6.83 -1.01 0.68
CA LEU A 121 5.71 -0.57 -0.15
C LEU A 121 5.81 -1.13 -1.57
N TRP A 122 4.69 -1.62 -2.08
CA TRP A 122 4.57 -2.13 -3.46
C TRP A 122 3.30 -1.60 -4.09
N LYS A 123 3.24 -1.57 -5.40
CA LYS A 123 2.05 -1.08 -6.10
C LYS A 123 1.80 -1.81 -7.41
N CYS A 124 0.58 -1.67 -7.90
CA CYS A 124 0.23 -1.98 -9.29
C CYS A 124 -0.71 -0.89 -9.81
N GLU A 125 -0.78 -0.78 -11.13
CA GLU A 125 -1.72 0.12 -11.80
C GLU A 125 -2.91 -0.69 -12.29
N LEU A 126 -4.08 -0.07 -12.26
CA LEU A 126 -5.31 -0.70 -12.71
C LEU A 126 -5.79 -0.07 -14.01
#